data_af4c79858189fc8ebf3983b5e5bea973
#
_entry.id   af4c79858189fc8ebf3983b5e5bea973
#
_cell.length_a   1.000
_cell.length_b   1.000
_cell.length_c   1.000
_cell.angle_alpha   90.00
_cell.angle_beta   90.00
_cell.angle_gamma   90.00
#
_symmetry.space_group_name_H-M   'P 1'
#
loop_
_entity.id
_entity.type
_entity.pdbx_description
1 polymer ?
#
loop_
_entity_poly.entity_id
_entity_poly.type
_entity_poly.pdbx_seq_one_letter_code
_entity_poly.pdbx_strand_id
1 'polypeptide(L)'
;MSNKEFAGKTAFVTGGTSGIGKSCAIAFAREGANVALVGRNQAALSQLSEELKGHDVAALSIQADLSIDEQSDSAVATAVQKFGGIDVLVNAAGHISSGSIETTTLGDWDKMMNVNVRSTFRLMQQLLPSLIERKGNVVNVSSVTGLRAFPGVLAYCVSKAALDQLTRCSALELAAKGVRVNAVNPGVVVTDIHKRGGMNDDAYAAFLEHSKQTHPLGRVGQADEIASLVLYLASEKASWITGATYSIDGGRAQTCAR
;
A
#
# COMPACT_ATOMS: atom_id res chain seq x y z
N MET A 1 -10.11 -27.68 11.67
CA MET A 1 -9.69 -26.84 10.53
C MET A 1 -9.83 -25.40 10.98
N SER A 2 -8.75 -24.62 11.05
CA SER A 2 -8.86 -23.21 11.41
C SER A 2 -9.63 -22.51 10.30
N ASN A 3 -10.68 -21.78 10.66
CA ASN A 3 -11.49 -21.05 9.70
C ASN A 3 -10.64 -19.86 9.22
N LYS A 4 -10.08 -19.95 8.01
CA LYS A 4 -9.23 -18.90 7.43
C LYS A 4 -10.10 -17.64 7.24
N GLU A 5 -9.66 -16.48 7.73
CA GLU A 5 -10.46 -15.25 7.85
C GLU A 5 -10.90 -14.68 6.51
N PHE A 6 -10.09 -14.89 5.46
CA PHE A 6 -10.37 -14.40 4.10
C PHE A 6 -10.72 -15.52 3.11
N ALA A 7 -11.13 -16.69 3.59
CA ALA A 7 -11.55 -17.79 2.70
C ALA A 7 -12.67 -17.33 1.75
N GLY A 8 -12.47 -17.54 0.44
CA GLY A 8 -13.42 -17.13 -0.60
C GLY A 8 -13.40 -15.63 -0.96
N LYS A 9 -12.58 -14.82 -0.29
CA LYS A 9 -12.36 -13.40 -0.62
C LYS A 9 -11.24 -13.24 -1.65
N THR A 10 -11.23 -12.09 -2.32
CA THR A 10 -10.18 -11.72 -3.28
C THR A 10 -9.56 -10.39 -2.90
N ALA A 11 -8.23 -10.38 -2.72
CA ALA A 11 -7.44 -9.18 -2.47
C ALA A 11 -6.72 -8.72 -3.75
N PHE A 12 -6.86 -7.46 -4.13
CA PHE A 12 -6.10 -6.80 -5.18
C PHE A 12 -4.97 -5.99 -4.52
N VAL A 13 -3.72 -6.41 -4.73
CA VAL A 13 -2.56 -5.83 -4.04
C VAL A 13 -1.63 -5.18 -5.04
N THR A 14 -1.46 -3.86 -4.95
CA THR A 14 -0.51 -3.11 -5.76
C THR A 14 0.87 -3.08 -5.11
N GLY A 15 1.93 -2.94 -5.92
CA GLY A 15 3.31 -3.02 -5.41
C GLY A 15 3.67 -4.40 -4.87
N GLY A 16 3.00 -5.46 -5.35
CA GLY A 16 3.13 -6.83 -4.85
C GLY A 16 4.49 -7.49 -5.03
N THR A 17 5.43 -6.85 -5.74
CA THR A 17 6.75 -7.45 -6.05
C THR A 17 7.77 -7.34 -4.92
N SER A 18 7.55 -6.49 -3.91
CA SER A 18 8.54 -6.26 -2.84
C SER A 18 7.92 -5.59 -1.60
N GLY A 19 8.65 -5.58 -0.49
CA GLY A 19 8.34 -4.82 0.72
C GLY A 19 6.93 -5.08 1.25
N ILE A 20 6.22 -4.00 1.60
CA ILE A 20 4.91 -4.06 2.25
C ILE A 20 3.87 -4.76 1.35
N GLY A 21 3.83 -4.45 0.04
CA GLY A 21 2.88 -5.09 -0.87
C GLY A 21 3.08 -6.61 -0.97
N LYS A 22 4.35 -7.07 -1.06
CA LYS A 22 4.66 -8.52 -1.03
C LYS A 22 4.20 -9.16 0.28
N SER A 23 4.51 -8.55 1.43
CA SER A 23 4.12 -9.08 2.74
C SER A 23 2.60 -9.10 2.91
N CYS A 24 1.86 -8.09 2.42
CA CYS A 24 0.39 -8.10 2.41
C CYS A 24 -0.14 -9.27 1.57
N ALA A 25 0.38 -9.49 0.36
CA ALA A 25 -0.05 -10.57 -0.50
C ALA A 25 0.12 -11.95 0.16
N ILE A 26 1.28 -12.18 0.80
CA ILE A 26 1.55 -13.42 1.55
C ILE A 26 0.59 -13.56 2.73
N ALA A 27 0.34 -12.48 3.49
CA ALA A 27 -0.54 -12.50 4.63
C ALA A 27 -1.99 -12.83 4.22
N PHE A 28 -2.51 -12.22 3.16
CA PHE A 28 -3.85 -12.54 2.62
C PHE A 28 -3.95 -13.99 2.14
N ALA A 29 -2.94 -14.50 1.43
CA ALA A 29 -2.93 -15.88 0.96
C ALA A 29 -2.93 -16.89 2.13
N ARG A 30 -2.15 -16.64 3.18
CA ARG A 30 -2.14 -17.47 4.40
C ARG A 30 -3.50 -17.54 5.05
N GLU A 31 -4.24 -16.45 5.02
CA GLU A 31 -5.61 -16.37 5.55
C GLU A 31 -6.69 -16.77 4.53
N GLY A 32 -6.30 -17.36 3.38
CA GLY A 32 -7.20 -18.02 2.45
C GLY A 32 -7.80 -17.11 1.38
N ALA A 33 -7.32 -15.89 1.22
CA ALA A 33 -7.74 -15.02 0.12
C ALA A 33 -7.09 -15.42 -1.21
N ASN A 34 -7.85 -15.35 -2.29
CA ASN A 34 -7.27 -15.24 -3.63
C ASN A 34 -6.56 -13.89 -3.77
N VAL A 35 -5.47 -13.83 -4.54
CA VAL A 35 -4.67 -12.61 -4.64
C VAL A 35 -4.39 -12.22 -6.09
N ALA A 36 -4.81 -11.03 -6.49
CA ALA A 36 -4.35 -10.36 -7.70
C ALA A 36 -3.13 -9.49 -7.34
N LEU A 37 -1.97 -9.86 -7.89
CA LEU A 37 -0.68 -9.19 -7.67
C LEU A 37 -0.40 -8.24 -8.81
N VAL A 38 -0.24 -6.94 -8.53
CA VAL A 38 0.06 -5.96 -9.57
C VAL A 38 1.41 -5.29 -9.31
N GLY A 39 2.23 -5.21 -10.36
CA GLY A 39 3.53 -4.58 -10.29
C GLY A 39 4.23 -4.52 -11.65
N ARG A 40 5.42 -3.91 -11.71
CA ARG A 40 6.15 -3.72 -12.97
C ARG A 40 7.13 -4.85 -13.29
N ASN A 41 7.56 -5.61 -12.30
CA ASN A 41 8.55 -6.68 -12.47
C ASN A 41 7.84 -8.03 -12.63
N GLN A 42 7.70 -8.50 -13.86
CA GLN A 42 7.01 -9.75 -14.18
C GLN A 42 7.67 -10.98 -13.54
N ALA A 43 9.00 -11.05 -13.51
CA ALA A 43 9.71 -12.18 -12.90
C ALA A 43 9.41 -12.31 -11.41
N ALA A 44 9.48 -11.20 -10.67
CA ALA A 44 9.15 -11.17 -9.24
C ALA A 44 7.66 -11.47 -8.97
N LEU A 45 6.75 -11.00 -9.84
CA LEU A 45 5.33 -11.34 -9.75
C LEU A 45 5.09 -12.84 -9.94
N SER A 46 5.70 -13.44 -10.96
CA SER A 46 5.56 -14.87 -11.26
C SER A 46 6.12 -15.72 -10.12
N GLN A 47 7.30 -15.37 -9.60
CA GLN A 47 7.90 -16.07 -8.46
C GLN A 47 6.99 -16.02 -7.22
N LEU A 48 6.45 -14.84 -6.89
CA LEU A 48 5.55 -14.71 -5.75
C LEU A 48 4.23 -15.46 -5.99
N SER A 49 3.68 -15.41 -7.19
CA SER A 49 2.45 -16.14 -7.53
C SER A 49 2.62 -17.65 -7.31
N GLU A 50 3.76 -18.21 -7.67
CA GLU A 50 4.05 -19.63 -7.38
C GLU A 50 4.18 -19.89 -5.86
N GLU A 51 4.85 -19.01 -5.13
CA GLU A 51 4.96 -19.09 -3.67
C GLU A 51 3.56 -19.13 -3.00
N LEU A 52 2.64 -18.28 -3.49
CA LEU A 52 1.28 -18.19 -2.92
C LEU A 52 0.42 -19.42 -3.18
N LYS A 53 0.65 -20.19 -4.24
CA LYS A 53 -0.09 -21.44 -4.51
C LYS A 53 0.06 -22.46 -3.38
N GLY A 54 1.17 -22.41 -2.64
CA GLY A 54 1.38 -23.27 -1.45
C GLY A 54 0.39 -23.05 -0.31
N HIS A 55 -0.47 -22.02 -0.40
CA HIS A 55 -1.52 -21.73 0.60
C HIS A 55 -2.94 -22.19 0.18
N ASP A 56 -3.06 -22.96 -0.91
CA ASP A 56 -4.34 -23.44 -1.46
C ASP A 56 -5.27 -22.28 -1.92
N VAL A 57 -4.69 -21.23 -2.51
CA VAL A 57 -5.39 -20.07 -3.03
C VAL A 57 -5.03 -19.83 -4.51
N ALA A 58 -5.91 -19.16 -5.23
CA ALA A 58 -5.58 -18.70 -6.57
C ALA A 58 -4.80 -17.38 -6.50
N ALA A 59 -3.65 -17.34 -7.19
CA ALA A 59 -2.84 -16.16 -7.34
C ALA A 59 -2.73 -15.77 -8.82
N LEU A 60 -2.90 -14.49 -9.12
CA LEU A 60 -2.84 -13.93 -10.47
C LEU A 60 -1.79 -12.82 -10.52
N SER A 61 -0.77 -13.03 -11.34
CA SER A 61 0.25 -12.00 -11.63
C SER A 61 -0.18 -11.10 -12.77
N ILE A 62 -0.17 -9.79 -12.56
CA ILE A 62 -0.52 -8.79 -13.57
C ILE A 62 0.61 -7.77 -13.67
N GLN A 63 1.33 -7.79 -14.78
CA GLN A 63 2.34 -6.78 -15.05
C GLN A 63 1.66 -5.49 -15.51
N ALA A 64 1.81 -4.42 -14.72
CA ALA A 64 1.29 -3.10 -15.08
C ALA A 64 2.08 -1.99 -14.40
N ASP A 65 2.27 -0.87 -15.10
CA ASP A 65 2.60 0.42 -14.52
C ASP A 65 1.30 1.19 -14.29
N LEU A 66 0.92 1.31 -13.02
CA LEU A 66 -0.34 1.93 -12.62
C LEU A 66 -0.37 3.46 -12.81
N SER A 67 0.75 4.08 -13.19
CA SER A 67 0.79 5.48 -13.63
C SER A 67 0.31 5.69 -15.07
N ILE A 68 0.10 4.59 -15.80
CA ILE A 68 -0.41 4.56 -17.19
C ILE A 68 -1.85 4.06 -17.15
N ASP A 69 -2.78 4.90 -17.63
CA ASP A 69 -4.22 4.66 -17.50
C ASP A 69 -4.68 3.34 -18.11
N GLU A 70 -4.24 3.06 -19.33
CA GLU A 70 -4.63 1.85 -20.08
C GLU A 70 -4.14 0.57 -19.38
N GLN A 71 -2.96 0.62 -18.77
CA GLN A 71 -2.42 -0.52 -18.03
C GLN A 71 -3.17 -0.72 -16.71
N SER A 72 -3.56 0.35 -16.01
CA SER A 72 -4.40 0.30 -14.83
C SER A 72 -5.76 -0.31 -15.14
N ASP A 73 -6.42 0.13 -16.23
CA ASP A 73 -7.71 -0.36 -16.69
C ASP A 73 -7.65 -1.86 -17.02
N SER A 74 -6.64 -2.26 -17.78
CA SER A 74 -6.41 -3.66 -18.14
C SER A 74 -6.15 -4.54 -16.92
N ALA A 75 -5.40 -4.04 -15.95
CA ALA A 75 -5.10 -4.79 -14.72
C ALA A 75 -6.36 -5.05 -13.89
N VAL A 76 -7.21 -4.04 -13.73
CA VAL A 76 -8.50 -4.19 -13.03
C VAL A 76 -9.43 -5.15 -13.78
N ALA A 77 -9.59 -4.98 -15.09
CA ALA A 77 -10.45 -5.84 -15.90
C ALA A 77 -10.00 -7.31 -15.83
N THR A 78 -8.69 -7.57 -15.94
CA THR A 78 -8.09 -8.90 -15.85
C THR A 78 -8.38 -9.55 -14.49
N ALA A 79 -8.21 -8.82 -13.39
CA ALA A 79 -8.46 -9.34 -12.05
C ALA A 79 -9.95 -9.63 -11.81
N VAL A 80 -10.83 -8.70 -12.21
CA VAL A 80 -12.29 -8.87 -12.08
C VAL A 80 -12.79 -10.03 -12.93
N GLN A 81 -12.31 -10.17 -14.16
CA GLN A 81 -12.64 -11.30 -15.02
C GLN A 81 -12.22 -12.65 -14.41
N LYS A 82 -11.02 -12.70 -13.79
CA LYS A 82 -10.48 -13.94 -13.21
C LYS A 82 -11.22 -14.37 -11.96
N PHE A 83 -11.56 -13.42 -11.07
CA PHE A 83 -12.07 -13.72 -9.72
C PHE A 83 -13.56 -13.39 -9.55
N GLY A 84 -14.21 -12.82 -10.55
CA GLY A 84 -15.63 -12.42 -10.46
C GLY A 84 -15.88 -11.22 -9.55
N GLY A 85 -14.83 -10.58 -9.03
CA GLY A 85 -14.90 -9.39 -8.18
C GLY A 85 -13.78 -9.31 -7.16
N ILE A 86 -13.65 -8.13 -6.53
CA ILE A 86 -12.59 -7.80 -5.57
C ILE A 86 -13.24 -7.39 -4.24
N ASP A 87 -12.83 -8.02 -3.16
CA ASP A 87 -13.31 -7.75 -1.80
C ASP A 87 -12.42 -6.73 -1.08
N VAL A 88 -11.10 -6.77 -1.34
CA VAL A 88 -10.12 -5.91 -0.67
C VAL A 88 -9.19 -5.29 -1.70
N LEU A 89 -9.03 -3.96 -1.63
CA LEU A 89 -7.99 -3.23 -2.38
C LEU A 89 -6.89 -2.78 -1.41
N VAL A 90 -5.65 -3.22 -1.66
CA VAL A 90 -4.47 -2.73 -0.94
C VAL A 90 -3.62 -1.88 -1.88
N ASN A 91 -3.61 -0.58 -1.66
CA ASN A 91 -2.78 0.37 -2.40
C ASN A 91 -1.40 0.49 -1.72
N ALA A 92 -0.48 -0.42 -2.06
CA ALA A 92 0.90 -0.44 -1.55
C ALA A 92 1.96 -0.02 -2.59
N ALA A 93 1.57 0.21 -3.84
CA ALA A 93 2.46 0.82 -4.82
C ALA A 93 2.79 2.26 -4.42
N GLY A 94 4.07 2.63 -4.54
CA GLY A 94 4.50 3.98 -4.22
C GLY A 94 5.90 4.28 -4.74
N HIS A 95 6.18 5.58 -4.82
CA HIS A 95 7.47 6.14 -5.23
C HIS A 95 7.91 7.19 -4.21
N ILE A 96 9.20 7.26 -3.96
CA ILE A 96 9.84 8.31 -3.19
C ILE A 96 11.03 8.86 -3.99
N SER A 97 11.23 10.17 -3.92
CA SER A 97 12.44 10.84 -4.40
C SER A 97 12.81 11.95 -3.43
N SER A 98 14.09 12.26 -3.35
CA SER A 98 14.58 13.41 -2.59
C SER A 98 14.30 14.71 -3.35
N GLY A 99 14.08 15.79 -2.61
CA GLY A 99 13.87 17.13 -3.16
C GLY A 99 13.33 18.10 -2.12
N SER A 100 13.73 19.36 -2.23
CA SER A 100 13.25 20.50 -1.44
C SER A 100 12.35 21.40 -2.30
N ILE A 101 11.86 22.51 -1.73
CA ILE A 101 11.14 23.54 -2.50
C ILE A 101 11.99 24.15 -3.61
N GLU A 102 13.31 24.17 -3.42
CA GLU A 102 14.24 24.75 -4.40
C GLU A 102 14.66 23.76 -5.49
N THR A 103 14.70 22.46 -5.18
CA THR A 103 15.31 21.45 -6.05
C THR A 103 14.31 20.49 -6.69
N THR A 104 13.06 20.43 -6.21
CA THR A 104 12.04 19.58 -6.82
C THR A 104 11.58 20.18 -8.16
N THR A 105 11.81 19.45 -9.25
CA THR A 105 11.31 19.88 -10.57
C THR A 105 9.80 19.61 -10.68
N LEU A 106 9.11 20.31 -11.60
CA LEU A 106 7.70 20.03 -11.88
C LEU A 106 7.50 18.59 -12.39
N GLY A 107 8.45 18.07 -13.17
CA GLY A 107 8.38 16.68 -13.64
C GLY A 107 8.47 15.65 -12.51
N ASP A 108 9.34 15.88 -11.52
CA ASP A 108 9.43 15.02 -10.33
C ASP A 108 8.19 15.13 -9.44
N TRP A 109 7.67 16.34 -9.31
CA TRP A 109 6.40 16.59 -8.62
C TRP A 109 5.25 15.84 -9.29
N ASP A 110 5.06 16.01 -10.59
CA ASP A 110 3.98 15.39 -11.36
C ASP A 110 4.08 13.86 -11.31
N LYS A 111 5.27 13.30 -11.43
CA LYS A 111 5.53 11.87 -11.29
C LYS A 111 5.14 11.37 -9.89
N MET A 112 5.53 12.11 -8.83
CA MET A 112 5.19 11.76 -7.44
C MET A 112 3.68 11.74 -7.24
N MET A 113 2.99 12.78 -7.67
CA MET A 113 1.53 12.89 -7.56
C MET A 113 0.81 11.84 -8.41
N ASN A 114 1.30 11.57 -9.62
CA ASN A 114 0.72 10.55 -10.49
C ASN A 114 0.83 9.15 -9.86
N VAL A 115 2.02 8.76 -9.39
CA VAL A 115 2.23 7.41 -8.83
C VAL A 115 1.56 7.23 -7.48
N ASN A 116 1.66 8.22 -6.56
CA ASN A 116 1.23 8.02 -5.17
C ASN A 116 -0.24 8.40 -4.92
N VAL A 117 -0.81 9.30 -5.72
CA VAL A 117 -2.16 9.83 -5.49
C VAL A 117 -3.11 9.47 -6.62
N ARG A 118 -2.80 9.89 -7.86
CA ARG A 118 -3.70 9.73 -9.00
C ARG A 118 -3.96 8.25 -9.32
N SER A 119 -2.92 7.41 -9.31
CA SER A 119 -3.07 5.98 -9.57
C SER A 119 -3.94 5.30 -8.50
N THR A 120 -3.76 5.65 -7.23
CA THR A 120 -4.59 5.16 -6.12
C THR A 120 -6.05 5.57 -6.29
N PHE A 121 -6.31 6.85 -6.56
CA PHE A 121 -7.66 7.36 -6.82
C PHE A 121 -8.32 6.60 -7.98
N ARG A 122 -7.60 6.43 -9.11
CA ARG A 122 -8.11 5.72 -10.27
C ARG A 122 -8.48 4.26 -9.97
N LEU A 123 -7.60 3.52 -9.28
CA LEU A 123 -7.89 2.14 -8.89
C LEU A 123 -9.11 2.05 -7.96
N MET A 124 -9.24 2.94 -7.00
CA MET A 124 -10.42 3.00 -6.14
C MET A 124 -11.69 3.24 -6.96
N GLN A 125 -11.65 4.16 -7.94
CA GLN A 125 -12.77 4.45 -8.82
C GLN A 125 -13.15 3.24 -9.70
N GLN A 126 -12.18 2.57 -10.29
CA GLN A 126 -12.40 1.43 -11.17
C GLN A 126 -12.91 0.19 -10.44
N LEU A 127 -12.41 -0.08 -9.23
CA LEU A 127 -12.84 -1.22 -8.42
C LEU A 127 -14.11 -0.93 -7.61
N LEU A 128 -14.59 0.32 -7.61
CA LEU A 128 -15.74 0.74 -6.79
C LEU A 128 -17.01 -0.10 -7.02
N PRO A 129 -17.41 -0.47 -8.26
CA PRO A 129 -18.56 -1.35 -8.46
C PRO A 129 -18.43 -2.68 -7.72
N SER A 130 -17.27 -3.32 -7.82
CA SER A 130 -17.00 -4.59 -7.14
C SER A 130 -16.96 -4.43 -5.62
N LEU A 131 -16.31 -3.38 -5.11
CA LEU A 131 -16.23 -3.10 -3.68
C LEU A 131 -17.62 -2.82 -3.06
N ILE A 132 -18.50 -2.15 -3.79
CA ILE A 132 -19.88 -1.90 -3.33
C ILE A 132 -20.69 -3.21 -3.29
N GLU A 133 -20.64 -3.99 -4.37
CA GLU A 133 -21.36 -5.27 -4.47
C GLU A 133 -20.96 -6.23 -3.34
N ARG A 134 -19.66 -6.27 -3.01
CA ARG A 134 -19.08 -7.18 -2.02
C ARG A 134 -19.02 -6.60 -0.61
N LYS A 135 -19.47 -5.35 -0.40
CA LYS A 135 -19.29 -4.61 0.86
C LYS A 135 -17.83 -4.68 1.33
N GLY A 136 -16.94 -4.46 0.38
CA GLY A 136 -15.50 -4.63 0.54
C GLY A 136 -14.83 -3.47 1.26
N ASN A 137 -13.52 -3.44 1.17
CA ASN A 137 -12.75 -2.37 1.79
C ASN A 137 -11.47 -2.01 1.04
N VAL A 138 -10.94 -0.83 1.37
CA VAL A 138 -9.69 -0.30 0.83
C VAL A 138 -8.74 -0.01 1.99
N VAL A 139 -7.49 -0.45 1.88
CA VAL A 139 -6.41 -0.05 2.78
C VAL A 139 -5.30 0.62 1.99
N ASN A 140 -5.08 1.91 2.24
CA ASN A 140 -4.05 2.71 1.60
C ASN A 140 -2.76 2.67 2.43
N VAL A 141 -1.62 2.37 1.80
CA VAL A 141 -0.31 2.47 2.46
C VAL A 141 0.22 3.89 2.27
N SER A 142 -0.03 4.72 3.27
CA SER A 142 0.47 6.08 3.36
C SER A 142 1.89 6.12 3.96
N SER A 143 2.17 7.03 4.87
CA SER A 143 3.45 7.17 5.56
C SER A 143 3.32 8.10 6.77
N VAL A 144 4.24 8.00 7.72
CA VAL A 144 4.43 9.03 8.76
C VAL A 144 4.63 10.43 8.16
N THR A 145 5.12 10.51 6.91
CA THR A 145 5.30 11.77 6.18
C THR A 145 3.98 12.41 5.74
N GLY A 146 2.87 11.69 5.74
CA GLY A 146 1.54 12.25 5.56
C GLY A 146 1.02 12.99 6.79
N LEU A 147 1.55 12.63 7.96
CA LEU A 147 1.18 13.22 9.25
C LEU A 147 2.15 14.33 9.70
N ARG A 148 3.41 14.24 9.29
CA ARG A 148 4.48 15.16 9.68
C ARG A 148 5.36 15.51 8.50
N ALA A 149 5.87 16.74 8.49
CA ALA A 149 6.80 17.21 7.48
C ALA A 149 8.24 16.76 7.77
N PHE A 150 8.95 16.37 6.72
CA PHE A 150 10.38 16.04 6.78
C PHE A 150 11.12 16.78 5.68
N PRO A 151 12.26 17.44 6.01
CA PRO A 151 13.09 18.11 5.01
C PRO A 151 13.62 17.12 3.96
N GLY A 152 13.82 17.59 2.74
CA GLY A 152 14.44 16.81 1.67
C GLY A 152 13.55 15.78 0.97
N VAL A 153 12.26 15.68 1.32
CA VAL A 153 11.27 14.79 0.68
C VAL A 153 9.91 15.48 0.49
N LEU A 154 9.96 16.75 0.05
CA LEU A 154 8.78 17.62 -0.03
C LEU A 154 7.61 17.01 -0.81
N ALA A 155 7.83 16.61 -2.07
CA ALA A 155 6.76 16.08 -2.91
C ALA A 155 6.19 14.76 -2.35
N TYR A 156 7.03 13.94 -1.73
CA TYR A 156 6.59 12.72 -1.06
C TYR A 156 5.68 13.03 0.14
N CYS A 157 6.07 13.96 1.03
CA CYS A 157 5.23 14.38 2.16
C CYS A 157 3.86 14.86 1.67
N VAL A 158 3.83 15.74 0.66
CA VAL A 158 2.57 16.25 0.10
C VAL A 158 1.72 15.13 -0.49
N SER A 159 2.33 14.21 -1.24
CA SER A 159 1.60 13.08 -1.83
C SER A 159 0.98 12.16 -0.78
N LYS A 160 1.67 11.93 0.35
CA LYS A 160 1.15 11.07 1.43
C LYS A 160 0.08 11.78 2.27
N ALA A 161 0.21 13.09 2.49
CA ALA A 161 -0.85 13.90 3.10
C ALA A 161 -2.12 13.93 2.21
N ALA A 162 -1.95 14.05 0.89
CA ALA A 162 -3.05 13.96 -0.06
C ALA A 162 -3.72 12.57 -0.03
N LEU A 163 -2.95 11.48 0.10
CA LEU A 163 -3.48 10.12 0.23
C LEU A 163 -4.27 9.93 1.53
N ASP A 164 -3.79 10.49 2.65
CA ASP A 164 -4.53 10.47 3.92
C ASP A 164 -5.86 11.24 3.81
N GLN A 165 -5.88 12.37 3.11
CA GLN A 165 -7.11 13.12 2.90
C GLN A 165 -8.05 12.41 1.93
N LEU A 166 -7.53 11.80 0.85
CA LEU A 166 -8.30 10.95 -0.07
C LEU A 166 -8.99 9.81 0.71
N THR A 167 -8.27 9.17 1.63
CA THR A 167 -8.82 8.12 2.51
C THR A 167 -10.02 8.62 3.30
N ARG A 168 -9.92 9.77 3.95
CA ARG A 168 -11.01 10.34 4.77
C ARG A 168 -12.24 10.73 3.93
N CYS A 169 -12.02 11.40 2.80
CA CYS A 169 -13.12 11.80 1.91
C CYS A 169 -13.85 10.56 1.36
N SER A 170 -13.10 9.60 0.83
CA SER A 170 -13.69 8.38 0.28
C SER A 170 -14.41 7.55 1.33
N ALA A 171 -13.92 7.51 2.56
CA ALA A 171 -14.58 6.81 3.65
C ALA A 171 -15.98 7.37 3.93
N LEU A 172 -16.13 8.70 3.97
CA LEU A 172 -17.42 9.36 4.17
C LEU A 172 -18.38 9.12 3.01
N GLU A 173 -17.90 9.21 1.77
CA GLU A 173 -18.70 9.04 0.56
C GLU A 173 -19.19 7.59 0.36
N LEU A 174 -18.40 6.61 0.86
CA LEU A 174 -18.65 5.20 0.60
C LEU A 174 -19.26 4.45 1.79
N ALA A 175 -19.31 5.03 2.98
CA ALA A 175 -19.84 4.40 4.19
C ALA A 175 -21.28 3.90 4.02
N ALA A 176 -22.16 4.73 3.45
CA ALA A 176 -23.56 4.36 3.19
C ALA A 176 -23.70 3.24 2.14
N LYS A 177 -22.65 2.97 1.35
CA LYS A 177 -22.57 1.88 0.38
C LYS A 177 -21.96 0.60 0.98
N GLY A 178 -21.60 0.63 2.27
CA GLY A 178 -21.01 -0.50 2.97
C GLY A 178 -19.53 -0.71 2.70
N VAL A 179 -18.84 0.25 2.06
CA VAL A 179 -17.39 0.16 1.78
C VAL A 179 -16.61 0.95 2.82
N ARG A 180 -15.61 0.30 3.43
CA ARG A 180 -14.69 0.93 4.39
C ARG A 180 -13.41 1.36 3.68
N VAL A 181 -12.86 2.52 4.06
CA VAL A 181 -11.59 3.02 3.52
C VAL A 181 -10.72 3.51 4.67
N ASN A 182 -9.55 2.91 4.83
CA ASN A 182 -8.60 3.27 5.87
C ASN A 182 -7.18 3.41 5.31
N ALA A 183 -6.28 4.00 6.07
CA ALA A 183 -4.87 4.07 5.74
C ALA A 183 -3.99 3.62 6.90
N VAL A 184 -2.82 3.10 6.56
CA VAL A 184 -1.71 2.89 7.50
C VAL A 184 -0.60 3.91 7.20
N ASN A 185 0.04 4.43 8.24
CA ASN A 185 1.13 5.42 8.16
C ASN A 185 2.41 4.80 8.75
N PRO A 186 3.15 4.01 7.97
CA PRO A 186 4.41 3.43 8.41
C PRO A 186 5.47 4.50 8.70
N GLY A 187 6.32 4.24 9.71
CA GLY A 187 7.62 4.87 9.85
C GLY A 187 8.61 4.31 8.82
N VAL A 188 9.91 4.29 9.18
CA VAL A 188 10.91 3.63 8.35
C VAL A 188 10.77 2.12 8.47
N VAL A 189 10.54 1.47 7.33
CA VAL A 189 10.38 0.01 7.20
C VAL A 189 11.46 -0.52 6.27
N VAL A 190 12.05 -1.67 6.61
CA VAL A 190 13.05 -2.33 5.75
C VAL A 190 12.40 -2.78 4.45
N THR A 191 12.65 -2.02 3.37
CA THR A 191 12.13 -2.24 2.02
C THR A 191 13.04 -1.59 0.98
N ASP A 192 12.88 -1.91 -0.29
CA ASP A 192 13.69 -1.35 -1.38
C ASP A 192 13.23 0.05 -1.84
N ILE A 193 12.23 0.66 -1.21
CA ILE A 193 11.64 1.92 -1.71
C ILE A 193 12.67 3.05 -1.78
N HIS A 194 13.55 3.18 -0.78
CA HIS A 194 14.59 4.19 -0.74
C HIS A 194 15.69 3.92 -1.77
N LYS A 195 16.08 2.64 -1.96
CA LYS A 195 17.02 2.25 -3.00
C LYS A 195 16.48 2.56 -4.40
N ARG A 196 15.21 2.24 -4.66
CA ARG A 196 14.53 2.61 -5.91
C ARG A 196 14.38 4.13 -6.08
N GLY A 197 14.39 4.88 -4.98
CA GLY A 197 14.41 6.34 -4.94
C GLY A 197 15.80 6.96 -5.16
N GLY A 198 16.84 6.14 -5.44
CA GLY A 198 18.20 6.59 -5.77
C GLY A 198 19.22 6.45 -4.63
N MET A 199 18.85 5.90 -3.48
CA MET A 199 19.78 5.68 -2.37
C MET A 199 20.64 4.44 -2.63
N ASN A 200 21.97 4.57 -2.58
CA ASN A 200 22.89 3.43 -2.70
C ASN A 200 22.90 2.58 -1.41
N ASP A 201 23.54 1.42 -1.46
CA ASP A 201 23.53 0.45 -0.35
C ASP A 201 24.15 0.99 0.93
N ASP A 202 25.28 1.71 0.85
CA ASP A 202 25.96 2.27 2.02
C ASP A 202 25.11 3.39 2.68
N ALA A 203 24.57 4.29 1.88
CA ALA A 203 23.67 5.33 2.34
C ALA A 203 22.40 4.73 2.96
N TYR A 204 21.87 3.65 2.38
CA TYR A 204 20.71 2.96 2.91
C TYR A 204 21.00 2.29 4.25
N ALA A 205 22.15 1.65 4.40
CA ALA A 205 22.58 1.05 5.67
C ALA A 205 22.72 2.12 6.77
N ALA A 206 23.38 3.24 6.46
CA ALA A 206 23.52 4.38 7.37
C ALA A 206 22.15 5.00 7.73
N PHE A 207 21.25 5.13 6.75
CA PHE A 207 19.89 5.61 6.97
C PHE A 207 19.08 4.70 7.92
N LEU A 208 19.18 3.38 7.78
CA LEU A 208 18.50 2.44 8.68
C LEU A 208 19.08 2.52 10.10
N GLU A 209 20.39 2.66 10.25
CA GLU A 209 21.04 2.80 11.57
C GLU A 209 20.62 4.11 12.25
N HIS A 210 20.68 5.23 11.53
CA HIS A 210 20.17 6.51 12.05
C HIS A 210 18.69 6.43 12.44
N SER A 211 17.88 5.72 11.65
CA SER A 211 16.45 5.60 11.89
C SER A 211 16.12 4.91 13.21
N LYS A 212 16.98 4.03 13.74
CA LYS A 212 16.80 3.45 15.07
C LYS A 212 16.78 4.51 16.18
N GLN A 213 17.55 5.59 16.01
CA GLN A 213 17.59 6.68 16.99
C GLN A 213 16.38 7.60 16.91
N THR A 214 15.71 7.66 15.76
CA THR A 214 14.57 8.56 15.53
C THR A 214 13.22 7.90 15.78
N HIS A 215 13.19 6.60 15.99
CA HIS A 215 11.99 5.84 16.34
C HIS A 215 12.05 5.44 17.83
N PRO A 216 11.11 5.89 18.68
CA PRO A 216 11.12 5.59 20.13
C PRO A 216 11.25 4.12 20.50
N LEU A 217 10.75 3.20 19.65
CA LEU A 217 10.94 1.76 19.89
C LEU A 217 12.39 1.28 19.61
N GLY A 218 13.32 2.16 19.23
CA GLY A 218 14.74 1.87 19.05
C GLY A 218 15.07 1.00 17.84
N ARG A 219 14.14 0.82 16.91
CA ARG A 219 14.32 0.02 15.69
C ARG A 219 13.46 0.52 14.54
N VAL A 220 13.83 0.11 13.35
CA VAL A 220 12.98 0.24 12.14
C VAL A 220 11.92 -0.87 12.12
N GLY A 221 10.84 -0.65 11.37
CA GLY A 221 9.76 -1.63 11.18
C GLY A 221 10.12 -2.71 10.16
N GLN A 222 9.36 -3.81 10.20
CA GLN A 222 9.40 -4.87 9.19
C GLN A 222 8.11 -4.83 8.36
N ALA A 223 8.20 -5.31 7.11
CA ALA A 223 7.06 -5.25 6.19
C ALA A 223 5.87 -6.11 6.64
N ASP A 224 6.11 -7.20 7.37
CA ASP A 224 5.09 -8.08 7.93
C ASP A 224 4.35 -7.45 9.12
N GLU A 225 4.98 -6.54 9.87
CA GLU A 225 4.28 -5.77 10.89
C GLU A 225 3.21 -4.86 10.25
N ILE A 226 3.56 -4.21 9.13
CA ILE A 226 2.60 -3.39 8.38
C ILE A 226 1.50 -4.26 7.79
N ALA A 227 1.86 -5.40 7.20
CA ALA A 227 0.91 -6.33 6.61
C ALA A 227 -0.11 -6.85 7.64
N SER A 228 0.31 -7.08 8.88
CA SER A 228 -0.56 -7.50 9.98
C SER A 228 -1.65 -6.47 10.29
N LEU A 229 -1.29 -5.17 10.32
CA LEU A 229 -2.28 -4.10 10.51
C LEU A 229 -3.19 -3.94 9.29
N VAL A 230 -2.64 -4.05 8.07
CA VAL A 230 -3.44 -4.04 6.83
C VAL A 230 -4.47 -5.17 6.84
N LEU A 231 -4.06 -6.37 7.21
CA LEU A 231 -4.94 -7.53 7.30
C LEU A 231 -6.06 -7.30 8.34
N TYR A 232 -5.71 -6.79 9.53
CA TYR A 232 -6.70 -6.44 10.56
C TYR A 232 -7.72 -5.42 10.04
N LEU A 233 -7.27 -4.33 9.42
CA LEU A 233 -8.15 -3.29 8.87
C LEU A 233 -9.04 -3.81 7.72
N ALA A 234 -8.57 -4.80 6.97
CA ALA A 234 -9.33 -5.46 5.92
C ALA A 234 -10.35 -6.46 6.44
N SER A 235 -10.21 -6.94 7.67
CA SER A 235 -11.05 -7.99 8.26
C SER A 235 -12.37 -7.48 8.83
N GLU A 236 -13.29 -8.41 9.13
CA GLU A 236 -14.56 -8.11 9.80
C GLU A 236 -14.36 -7.63 11.25
N LYS A 237 -13.20 -7.91 11.87
CA LYS A 237 -12.85 -7.40 13.20
C LYS A 237 -12.72 -5.86 13.20
N ALA A 238 -12.48 -5.26 12.04
CA ALA A 238 -12.41 -3.82 11.85
C ALA A 238 -13.71 -3.23 11.24
N SER A 239 -14.86 -3.91 11.35
CA SER A 239 -16.13 -3.51 10.73
C SER A 239 -16.64 -2.13 11.17
N TRP A 240 -16.22 -1.64 12.34
CA TRP A 240 -16.56 -0.30 12.87
C TRP A 240 -15.46 0.75 12.64
N ILE A 241 -14.52 0.47 11.72
CA ILE A 241 -13.37 1.36 11.43
C ILE A 241 -13.43 1.79 9.97
N THR A 242 -13.63 3.09 9.73
CA THR A 242 -13.51 3.71 8.42
C THR A 242 -13.04 5.17 8.55
N GLY A 243 -12.29 5.68 7.58
CA GLY A 243 -11.73 7.03 7.56
C GLY A 243 -10.52 7.24 8.48
N ALA A 244 -10.02 6.18 9.09
CA ALA A 244 -8.89 6.24 9.99
C ALA A 244 -7.55 6.18 9.24
N THR A 245 -6.55 6.90 9.78
CA THR A 245 -5.16 6.84 9.34
C THR A 245 -4.33 6.40 10.55
N TYR A 246 -3.83 5.15 10.53
CA TYR A 246 -3.18 4.52 11.66
C TYR A 246 -1.67 4.61 11.57
N SER A 247 -1.04 5.29 12.54
CA SER A 247 0.42 5.26 12.69
C SER A 247 0.88 3.85 13.09
N ILE A 248 1.82 3.33 12.31
CA ILE A 248 2.57 2.12 12.61
C ILE A 248 4.05 2.43 12.36
N ASP A 249 4.63 3.24 13.24
CA ASP A 249 5.85 4.00 13.00
C ASP A 249 6.84 3.96 14.17
N GLY A 250 6.67 3.03 15.10
CA GLY A 250 7.52 2.93 16.27
C GLY A 250 7.53 4.18 17.15
N GLY A 251 6.47 5.01 17.09
CA GLY A 251 6.34 6.28 17.81
C GLY A 251 6.96 7.48 17.09
N ARG A 252 7.43 7.32 15.83
CA ARG A 252 8.11 8.38 15.07
C ARG A 252 7.30 9.66 14.95
N ALA A 253 5.98 9.56 14.73
CA ALA A 253 5.10 10.72 14.62
C ALA A 253 4.98 11.53 15.93
N GLN A 254 5.29 10.94 17.07
CA GLN A 254 5.16 11.56 18.40
C GLN A 254 6.44 12.23 18.88
N THR A 255 7.55 12.12 18.13
CA THR A 255 8.85 12.67 18.54
C THR A 255 9.21 13.94 17.78
N CYS A 256 10.12 14.73 18.36
CA CYS A 256 10.84 15.82 17.70
C CYS A 256 12.22 15.38 17.18
N ALA A 257 12.60 14.11 17.34
CA ALA A 257 13.88 13.58 16.85
C ALA A 257 13.97 13.69 15.32
N ARG A 258 15.11 14.15 14.82
CA ARG A 258 15.36 14.42 13.40
C ARG A 258 16.42 13.49 12.84
#